data_54c1e9e12e77fe0180fbf5b593a695cf
#
_entry.id   54c1e9e12e77fe0180fbf5b593a695cf
#
_cell.length_a   1.000
_cell.length_b   1.000
_cell.length_c   1.000
_cell.angle_alpha   90.00
_cell.angle_beta   90.00
_cell.angle_gamma   90.00
#
_symmetry.space_group_name_H-M   'P 1'
#
loop_
_entity.id
_entity.type
_entity.pdbx_description
1 polymer ?
#
loop_
_entity_poly.entity_id
_entity_poly.type
_entity_poly.pdbx_seq_one_letter_code
_entity_poly.pdbx_strand_id
1 'polypeptide(L)'
;MPAVKTTTQNLVRTVDPNVAPIMLSDLERFVPSIVADTPHASRSEKYGFVSTMQLLMGLRDRFQIVQASQSRVRSDASRREYTKHMIRLRQRGVAPVTELGGLFPELVLINSHDGSSSYQLMAGLFRLVCSNGMVVCDSDMGSVRIPHKAGAIGDVIDASYTVVESAAGSIERARDWSRIELKRDEQVYLAESAHALRFEEGTAIGEAISPHALLAPRRMADTGSDLWSITNRLQENVIKGGLTGIARNPEDHRRSRRVSARAVTGVDQDVRLNKQLWALAEKMAELKAAA
;
A
#
# COMPACT_ATOMS: atom_id res chain seq x y z
N MET A 1 6.91 -3.54 21.78
CA MET A 1 7.51 -2.97 20.56
C MET A 1 7.00 -3.75 19.37
N PRO A 2 6.65 -3.12 18.23
CA PRO A 2 6.35 -3.89 17.03
C PRO A 2 7.59 -4.70 16.62
N ALA A 3 7.38 -5.91 16.10
CA ALA A 3 8.47 -6.74 15.61
C ALA A 3 9.28 -5.96 14.58
N VAL A 4 10.59 -5.93 14.71
CA VAL A 4 11.49 -5.18 13.81
C VAL A 4 11.40 -5.71 12.38
N LYS A 5 11.15 -7.01 12.22
CA LYS A 5 10.96 -7.68 10.94
C LYS A 5 9.76 -8.63 11.01
N THR A 6 8.92 -8.59 10.01
CA THR A 6 7.74 -9.46 9.87
C THR A 6 7.83 -10.27 8.60
N THR A 7 7.63 -11.58 8.70
CA THR A 7 7.60 -12.50 7.55
C THR A 7 6.33 -13.33 7.58
N THR A 8 5.68 -13.47 6.44
CA THR A 8 4.58 -14.41 6.20
C THR A 8 4.71 -14.94 4.78
N GLN A 9 3.94 -15.97 4.44
CA GLN A 9 3.88 -16.40 3.04
C GLN A 9 3.51 -15.22 2.13
N ASN A 10 4.35 -14.93 1.14
CA ASN A 10 4.20 -13.82 0.17
C ASN A 10 4.43 -12.41 0.73
N LEU A 11 5.04 -12.26 1.90
CA LEU A 11 5.37 -10.95 2.46
C LEU A 11 6.60 -11.02 3.35
N VAL A 12 7.52 -10.09 3.17
CA VAL A 12 8.55 -9.71 4.14
C VAL A 12 8.57 -8.19 4.29
N ARG A 13 8.67 -7.71 5.53
CA ARG A 13 8.74 -6.29 5.84
C ARG A 13 9.66 -6.05 7.03
N THR A 14 10.37 -4.94 7.01
CA THR A 14 11.13 -4.41 8.15
C THR A 14 10.67 -2.99 8.49
N VAL A 15 10.71 -2.66 9.77
CA VAL A 15 10.45 -1.29 10.25
C VAL A 15 11.72 -0.47 10.16
N ASP A 16 12.85 -1.07 10.58
CA ASP A 16 14.18 -0.46 10.50
C ASP A 16 15.13 -1.38 9.73
N PRO A 17 15.42 -1.04 8.47
CA PRO A 17 16.30 -1.85 7.63
C PRO A 17 17.79 -1.78 8.03
N ASN A 18 18.19 -0.83 8.90
CA ASN A 18 19.55 -0.79 9.42
C ASN A 18 19.73 -1.80 10.55
N VAL A 19 18.67 -2.11 11.30
CA VAL A 19 18.68 -3.09 12.40
C VAL A 19 18.35 -4.49 11.89
N ALA A 20 17.37 -4.61 11.01
CA ALA A 20 16.90 -5.90 10.47
C ALA A 20 16.67 -5.80 8.95
N PRO A 21 17.75 -5.82 8.15
CA PRO A 21 17.64 -5.73 6.70
C PRO A 21 16.89 -6.94 6.11
N ILE A 22 16.20 -6.69 4.99
CA ILE A 22 15.64 -7.77 4.16
C ILE A 22 16.78 -8.36 3.33
N MET A 23 17.08 -9.62 3.58
CA MET A 23 18.16 -10.35 2.90
C MET A 23 17.65 -11.04 1.64
N LEU A 24 18.57 -11.42 0.75
CA LEU A 24 18.23 -12.20 -0.45
C LEU A 24 17.48 -13.50 -0.09
N SER A 25 17.93 -14.20 0.94
CA SER A 25 17.26 -15.41 1.45
C SER A 25 15.81 -15.19 1.92
N ASP A 26 15.51 -13.98 2.41
CA ASP A 26 14.10 -13.63 2.73
C ASP A 26 13.27 -13.50 1.45
N LEU A 27 13.82 -12.87 0.39
CA LEU A 27 13.14 -12.72 -0.90
C LEU A 27 12.91 -14.09 -1.55
N GLU A 28 13.92 -14.93 -1.63
CA GLU A 28 13.84 -16.30 -2.17
C GLU A 28 12.75 -17.13 -1.47
N ARG A 29 12.69 -17.03 -0.16
CA ARG A 29 11.76 -17.82 0.66
C ARG A 29 10.33 -17.30 0.60
N PHE A 30 10.14 -15.99 0.74
CA PHE A 30 8.82 -15.39 0.97
C PHE A 30 8.22 -14.72 -0.27
N VAL A 31 9.06 -14.22 -1.18
CA VAL A 31 8.67 -13.46 -2.37
C VAL A 31 9.49 -13.88 -3.59
N PRO A 32 9.51 -15.17 -3.95
CA PRO A 32 10.39 -15.70 -5.00
C PRO A 32 10.21 -15.03 -6.38
N SER A 33 9.07 -14.43 -6.66
CA SER A 33 8.87 -13.73 -7.92
C SER A 33 9.81 -12.52 -8.14
N ILE A 34 10.45 -12.01 -7.09
CA ILE A 34 11.42 -10.91 -7.20
C ILE A 34 12.77 -11.42 -7.72
N VAL A 35 13.14 -12.65 -7.38
CA VAL A 35 14.44 -13.24 -7.71
C VAL A 35 14.45 -14.00 -9.02
N ALA A 36 13.31 -14.08 -9.72
CA ALA A 36 13.25 -14.73 -11.04
C ALA A 36 14.28 -14.12 -12.00
N ASP A 37 15.02 -14.98 -12.69
CA ASP A 37 16.05 -14.63 -13.67
C ASP A 37 15.59 -14.82 -15.13
N THR A 38 14.42 -15.44 -15.32
CA THR A 38 13.79 -15.69 -16.61
C THR A 38 12.31 -15.32 -16.58
N PRO A 39 11.66 -15.08 -17.73
CA PRO A 39 10.22 -14.92 -17.78
C PRO A 39 9.51 -16.27 -17.64
N HIS A 40 8.24 -16.24 -17.26
CA HIS A 40 7.39 -17.43 -17.27
C HIS A 40 7.26 -18.02 -18.67
N ALA A 41 7.27 -19.33 -18.81
CA ALA A 41 7.25 -20.07 -20.08
C ALA A 41 6.07 -19.71 -21.02
N SER A 42 4.98 -19.15 -20.49
CA SER A 42 3.87 -18.65 -21.31
C SER A 42 4.17 -17.36 -22.08
N ARG A 43 5.33 -16.73 -21.88
CA ARG A 43 5.72 -15.51 -22.58
C ARG A 43 6.33 -15.83 -23.93
N SER A 44 6.08 -14.96 -24.90
CA SER A 44 6.67 -15.07 -26.23
C SER A 44 8.13 -14.60 -26.22
N GLU A 45 8.89 -14.99 -27.24
CA GLU A 45 10.26 -14.52 -27.45
C GLU A 45 10.38 -12.99 -27.60
N LYS A 46 9.27 -12.31 -27.97
CA LYS A 46 9.21 -10.86 -28.07
C LYS A 46 9.05 -10.16 -26.70
N TYR A 47 8.82 -10.92 -25.62
CA TYR A 47 8.69 -10.35 -24.29
C TYR A 47 10.07 -9.90 -23.78
N GLY A 48 10.27 -8.62 -23.65
CA GLY A 48 11.50 -8.03 -23.12
C GLY A 48 11.61 -8.26 -21.61
N PHE A 49 12.12 -9.43 -21.19
CA PHE A 49 12.34 -9.70 -19.78
C PHE A 49 13.32 -8.69 -19.16
N VAL A 50 12.93 -8.13 -18.02
CA VAL A 50 13.78 -7.25 -17.20
C VAL A 50 13.76 -7.78 -15.78
N SER A 51 14.92 -8.20 -15.27
CA SER A 51 15.04 -8.75 -13.92
C SER A 51 14.80 -7.69 -12.86
N THR A 52 13.90 -7.97 -11.93
CA THR A 52 13.67 -7.12 -10.77
C THR A 52 14.91 -7.01 -9.88
N MET A 53 15.68 -8.10 -9.75
CA MET A 53 16.95 -8.09 -9.01
C MET A 53 18.00 -7.19 -9.62
N GLN A 54 18.15 -7.17 -10.95
CA GLN A 54 19.08 -6.25 -11.62
C GLN A 54 18.71 -4.80 -11.36
N LEU A 55 17.42 -4.47 -11.39
CA LEU A 55 16.94 -3.14 -11.03
C LEU A 55 17.25 -2.78 -9.57
N LEU A 56 17.00 -3.70 -8.64
CA LEU A 56 17.30 -3.48 -7.21
C LEU A 56 18.80 -3.27 -6.97
N MET A 57 19.66 -3.98 -7.72
CA MET A 57 21.10 -3.76 -7.68
C MET A 57 21.49 -2.37 -8.17
N GLY A 58 20.84 -1.84 -9.21
CA GLY A 58 21.04 -0.47 -9.69
C GLY A 58 20.58 0.61 -8.71
N LEU A 59 19.61 0.31 -7.86
CA LEU A 59 19.06 1.24 -6.87
C LEU A 59 19.71 1.14 -5.47
N ARG A 60 20.51 0.11 -5.18
CA ARG A 60 20.98 -0.26 -3.84
C ARG A 60 21.81 0.80 -3.12
N ASP A 61 22.50 1.65 -3.86
CA ASP A 61 23.38 2.67 -3.27
C ASP A 61 22.58 3.81 -2.64
N ARG A 62 21.41 4.09 -3.19
CA ARG A 62 20.51 5.14 -2.68
C ARG A 62 19.31 4.61 -1.89
N PHE A 63 18.90 3.37 -2.16
CA PHE A 63 17.70 2.78 -1.57
C PHE A 63 17.97 1.48 -0.83
N GLN A 64 17.09 1.17 0.09
CA GLN A 64 17.05 -0.10 0.79
C GLN A 64 15.62 -0.66 0.79
N ILE A 65 15.51 -1.98 0.69
CA ILE A 65 14.21 -2.66 0.69
C ILE A 65 13.65 -2.62 2.11
N VAL A 66 12.42 -2.13 2.25
CA VAL A 66 11.69 -2.12 3.53
C VAL A 66 10.48 -3.03 3.52
N GLN A 67 9.96 -3.35 2.34
CA GLN A 67 8.91 -4.35 2.18
C GLN A 67 9.00 -5.00 0.81
N ALA A 68 8.72 -6.29 0.76
CA ALA A 68 8.47 -7.04 -0.47
C ALA A 68 7.24 -7.93 -0.26
N SER A 69 6.37 -7.97 -1.26
CA SER A 69 5.17 -8.82 -1.27
C SER A 69 4.87 -9.31 -2.67
N GLN A 70 4.18 -10.45 -2.78
CA GLN A 70 3.72 -10.96 -4.06
C GLN A 70 2.27 -11.45 -4.00
N SER A 71 1.63 -11.48 -5.15
CA SER A 71 0.28 -12.00 -5.30
C SER A 71 0.23 -13.49 -5.02
N ARG A 72 -0.89 -13.95 -4.43
CA ARG A 72 -1.11 -15.38 -4.22
C ARG A 72 -1.53 -16.03 -5.52
N VAL A 73 -0.94 -17.18 -5.80
CA VAL A 73 -1.35 -18.04 -6.91
C VAL A 73 -2.31 -19.09 -6.37
N ARG A 74 -3.49 -19.23 -7.01
CA ARG A 74 -4.54 -20.15 -6.56
C ARG A 74 -4.66 -21.40 -7.44
N SER A 75 -4.43 -21.27 -8.74
CA SER A 75 -4.74 -22.31 -9.73
C SER A 75 -3.51 -22.95 -10.37
N ASP A 76 -2.36 -22.29 -10.39
CA ASP A 76 -1.18 -22.75 -11.10
C ASP A 76 0.08 -22.44 -10.29
N ALA A 77 0.55 -23.43 -9.53
CA ALA A 77 1.71 -23.29 -8.63
C ALA A 77 3.00 -22.91 -9.39
N SER A 78 3.14 -23.25 -10.69
CA SER A 78 4.30 -22.89 -11.50
C SER A 78 4.50 -21.40 -11.66
N ARG A 79 3.41 -20.62 -11.56
CA ARG A 79 3.44 -19.14 -11.64
C ARG A 79 3.96 -18.46 -10.38
N ARG A 80 4.14 -19.17 -9.27
CA ARG A 80 4.50 -18.55 -7.99
C ARG A 80 5.77 -17.72 -8.08
N GLU A 81 6.74 -18.14 -8.88
CA GLU A 81 8.03 -17.47 -9.07
C GLU A 81 7.99 -16.34 -10.10
N TYR A 82 6.84 -16.08 -10.73
CA TYR A 82 6.70 -15.10 -11.81
C TYR A 82 5.56 -14.10 -11.59
N THR A 83 4.77 -14.33 -10.54
CA THR A 83 3.57 -13.54 -10.26
C THR A 83 3.87 -12.08 -9.92
N LYS A 84 2.85 -11.26 -9.99
CA LYS A 84 2.93 -9.84 -9.62
C LYS A 84 3.46 -9.66 -8.21
N HIS A 85 4.46 -8.80 -8.06
CA HIS A 85 5.07 -8.44 -6.81
C HIS A 85 5.16 -6.92 -6.65
N MET A 86 5.24 -6.49 -5.39
CA MET A 86 5.39 -5.10 -4.99
C MET A 86 6.56 -4.99 -4.03
N ILE A 87 7.40 -4.01 -4.25
CA ILE A 87 8.55 -3.68 -3.41
C ILE A 87 8.42 -2.24 -2.94
N ARG A 88 8.66 -2.01 -1.67
CA ARG A 88 8.79 -0.66 -1.12
C ARG A 88 10.25 -0.41 -0.78
N LEU A 89 10.74 0.70 -1.27
CA LEU A 89 12.12 1.12 -1.17
C LEU A 89 12.16 2.44 -0.41
N ARG A 90 13.02 2.53 0.60
CA ARG A 90 13.28 3.75 1.36
C ARG A 90 14.64 4.30 1.00
N GLN A 91 14.74 5.59 0.81
CA GLN A 91 16.01 6.25 0.54
C GLN A 91 16.90 6.17 1.79
N ARG A 92 18.19 5.87 1.58
CA ARG A 92 19.18 5.81 2.65
C ARG A 92 19.47 7.20 3.22
N GLY A 93 19.67 7.26 4.54
CA GLY A 93 20.04 8.51 5.21
C GLY A 93 18.89 9.51 5.39
N VAL A 94 17.67 9.21 4.90
CA VAL A 94 16.50 10.07 5.12
C VAL A 94 15.90 9.80 6.49
N ALA A 95 15.80 10.87 7.31
CA ALA A 95 15.14 10.80 8.61
C ALA A 95 13.61 10.83 8.47
N PRO A 96 12.88 10.24 9.42
CA PRO A 96 11.43 10.34 9.45
C PRO A 96 10.95 11.75 9.79
N VAL A 97 9.83 12.15 9.24
CA VAL A 97 9.10 13.35 9.63
C VAL A 97 8.35 13.06 10.92
N THR A 98 8.92 13.47 12.05
CA THR A 98 8.48 13.06 13.40
C THR A 98 7.13 13.61 13.79
N GLU A 99 6.81 14.85 13.41
CA GLU A 99 5.55 15.54 13.70
C GLU A 99 4.34 14.87 13.03
N LEU A 100 4.57 14.07 11.98
CA LEU A 100 3.52 13.29 11.29
C LEU A 100 3.49 11.82 11.74
N GLY A 101 4.07 11.50 12.90
CA GLY A 101 4.13 10.14 13.45
C GLY A 101 5.23 9.28 12.86
N GLY A 102 6.36 9.88 12.51
CA GLY A 102 7.51 9.21 11.91
C GLY A 102 7.24 8.79 10.46
N LEU A 103 6.90 9.76 9.62
CA LEU A 103 6.57 9.54 8.20
C LEU A 103 7.83 9.47 7.35
N PHE A 104 7.97 8.40 6.55
CA PHE A 104 9.01 8.25 5.55
C PHE A 104 8.44 8.32 4.14
N PRO A 105 9.09 9.07 3.22
CA PRO A 105 8.85 8.90 1.78
C PRO A 105 9.43 7.57 1.32
N GLU A 106 8.70 6.86 0.46
CA GLU A 106 9.11 5.60 -0.13
C GLU A 106 8.82 5.56 -1.62
N LEU A 107 9.61 4.79 -2.34
CA LEU A 107 9.33 4.39 -3.71
C LEU A 107 8.61 3.04 -3.69
N VAL A 108 7.47 2.95 -4.36
CA VAL A 108 6.72 1.73 -4.56
C VAL A 108 6.92 1.24 -5.99
N LEU A 109 7.53 0.07 -6.12
CA LEU A 109 7.74 -0.62 -7.38
C LEU A 109 6.80 -1.81 -7.49
N ILE A 110 6.09 -1.94 -8.61
CA ILE A 110 5.31 -3.13 -8.96
C ILE A 110 5.84 -3.69 -10.26
N ASN A 111 5.95 -5.03 -10.33
CA ASN A 111 6.32 -5.75 -11.53
C ASN A 111 5.72 -7.16 -11.55
N SER A 112 5.83 -7.84 -12.69
CA SER A 112 5.58 -9.29 -12.82
C SER A 112 6.46 -9.88 -13.93
N HIS A 113 6.70 -11.17 -13.86
CA HIS A 113 7.46 -11.91 -14.89
C HIS A 113 6.60 -12.88 -15.70
N ASP A 114 5.28 -12.87 -15.42
CA ASP A 114 4.24 -13.61 -16.18
C ASP A 114 3.44 -12.72 -17.14
N GLY A 115 3.82 -11.44 -17.27
CA GLY A 115 3.16 -10.47 -18.13
C GLY A 115 1.86 -9.90 -17.57
N SER A 116 1.51 -10.17 -16.32
CA SER A 116 0.30 -9.62 -15.67
C SER A 116 0.46 -8.16 -15.25
N SER A 117 1.66 -7.60 -15.27
CA SER A 117 1.94 -6.20 -14.98
C SER A 117 3.15 -5.69 -15.77
N SER A 118 3.12 -4.43 -16.19
CA SER A 118 4.31 -3.65 -16.54
C SER A 118 5.01 -3.17 -15.28
N TYR A 119 6.23 -2.60 -15.40
CA TYR A 119 6.82 -1.81 -14.33
C TYR A 119 5.92 -0.63 -13.99
N GLN A 120 5.64 -0.46 -12.70
CA GLN A 120 4.91 0.68 -12.18
C GLN A 120 5.69 1.26 -11.01
N LEU A 121 5.96 2.55 -11.08
CA LEU A 121 6.63 3.31 -10.03
C LEU A 121 5.65 4.32 -9.45
N MET A 122 5.57 4.40 -8.14
CA MET A 122 4.66 5.29 -7.44
C MET A 122 5.32 5.83 -6.18
N ALA A 123 4.95 7.05 -5.80
CA ALA A 123 5.27 7.57 -4.49
C ALA A 123 4.51 6.80 -3.40
N GLY A 124 5.15 6.59 -2.28
CA GLY A 124 4.57 5.99 -1.10
C GLY A 124 4.96 6.75 0.15
N LEU A 125 4.14 6.63 1.17
CA LEU A 125 4.42 7.13 2.52
C LEU A 125 4.34 5.95 3.49
N PHE A 126 5.32 5.83 4.37
CA PHE A 126 5.31 4.85 5.45
C PHE A 126 5.36 5.56 6.79
N ARG A 127 4.41 5.25 7.66
CA ARG A 127 4.29 5.85 8.98
C ARG A 127 4.69 4.85 10.06
N LEU A 128 5.70 5.19 10.86
CA LEU A 128 6.25 4.31 11.91
C LEU A 128 5.21 3.94 12.97
N VAL A 129 4.44 4.91 13.43
CA VAL A 129 3.47 4.74 14.51
C VAL A 129 2.48 3.61 14.23
N CYS A 130 1.99 3.49 13.00
CA CYS A 130 1.03 2.46 12.62
C CYS A 130 1.64 1.31 11.80
N SER A 131 2.92 1.40 11.43
CA SER A 131 3.56 0.46 10.50
C SER A 131 2.76 0.28 9.21
N ASN A 132 2.11 1.34 8.76
CA ASN A 132 1.31 1.36 7.54
C ASN A 132 2.10 1.98 6.40
N GLY A 133 2.03 1.34 5.25
CA GLY A 133 2.51 1.91 4.01
C GLY A 133 1.32 2.42 3.20
N MET A 134 1.27 3.71 2.94
CA MET A 134 0.30 4.32 2.04
C MET A 134 0.92 4.43 0.65
N VAL A 135 0.14 4.18 -0.39
CA VAL A 135 0.48 4.51 -1.78
C VAL A 135 -0.22 5.81 -2.09
N VAL A 136 0.55 6.82 -2.46
CA VAL A 136 0.04 8.15 -2.77
C VAL A 136 -0.29 8.20 -4.26
N CYS A 137 -1.39 8.83 -4.61
CA CYS A 137 -1.73 9.19 -5.97
C CYS A 137 -1.69 10.71 -6.07
N ASP A 138 -0.56 11.25 -6.49
CA ASP A 138 -0.55 12.64 -6.92
C ASP A 138 -1.27 12.71 -8.28
N SER A 139 -2.28 13.58 -8.39
CA SER A 139 -3.00 13.81 -9.66
C SER A 139 -2.07 14.29 -10.77
N ASP A 140 -1.01 15.02 -10.43
CA ASP A 140 -0.09 15.62 -11.38
C ASP A 140 1.12 14.72 -11.72
N MET A 141 1.47 13.77 -10.84
CA MET A 141 2.67 12.94 -10.97
C MET A 141 2.37 11.44 -11.04
N GLY A 142 1.21 11.03 -11.40
CA GLY A 142 0.72 9.66 -11.63
C GLY A 142 1.72 8.51 -11.48
N SER A 143 1.26 7.28 -11.51
CA SER A 143 2.17 6.14 -11.59
C SER A 143 2.92 6.17 -12.94
N VAL A 144 4.25 6.17 -12.91
CA VAL A 144 5.05 5.95 -14.12
C VAL A 144 4.94 4.48 -14.49
N ARG A 145 4.55 4.20 -15.73
CA ARG A 145 4.45 2.85 -16.27
C ARG A 145 5.48 2.66 -17.39
N ILE A 146 6.32 1.67 -17.24
CA ILE A 146 7.36 1.34 -18.22
C ILE A 146 7.08 -0.07 -18.77
N PRO A 147 6.85 -0.22 -20.09
CA PRO A 147 6.63 -1.51 -20.69
C PRO A 147 7.88 -2.41 -20.58
N HIS A 148 7.68 -3.71 -20.59
CA HIS A 148 8.75 -4.70 -20.70
C HIS A 148 9.36 -4.65 -22.10
N LYS A 149 10.47 -3.94 -22.24
CA LYS A 149 11.27 -3.85 -23.47
C LYS A 149 12.77 -3.93 -23.15
N ALA A 150 13.58 -4.32 -24.10
CA ALA A 150 15.03 -4.31 -23.94
C ALA A 150 15.51 -2.89 -23.54
N GLY A 151 16.44 -2.79 -22.59
CA GLY A 151 16.99 -1.52 -22.10
C GLY A 151 16.14 -0.76 -21.07
N ALA A 152 14.97 -1.26 -20.69
CA ALA A 152 14.07 -0.56 -19.77
C ALA A 152 14.63 -0.34 -18.33
N ILE A 153 15.74 -0.98 -17.94
CA ILE A 153 16.32 -0.81 -16.59
C ILE A 153 16.73 0.65 -16.36
N GLY A 154 17.39 1.28 -17.34
CA GLY A 154 17.78 2.70 -17.26
C GLY A 154 16.56 3.59 -17.08
N ASP A 155 15.55 3.43 -17.94
CA ASP A 155 14.29 4.17 -17.88
C ASP A 155 13.61 4.04 -16.48
N VAL A 156 13.66 2.84 -15.86
CA VAL A 156 13.06 2.60 -14.54
C VAL A 156 13.88 3.26 -13.43
N ILE A 157 15.22 3.25 -13.53
CA ILE A 157 16.10 3.92 -12.57
C ILE A 157 15.88 5.44 -12.62
N ASP A 158 15.87 6.04 -13.80
CA ASP A 158 15.67 7.47 -13.97
C ASP A 158 14.29 7.92 -13.47
N ALA A 159 13.23 7.17 -13.81
CA ALA A 159 11.89 7.42 -13.32
C ALA A 159 11.78 7.28 -11.78
N SER A 160 12.60 6.40 -11.16
CA SER A 160 12.64 6.24 -9.70
C SER A 160 13.03 7.52 -8.98
N TYR A 161 13.98 8.26 -9.52
CA TYR A 161 14.42 9.53 -8.93
C TYR A 161 13.33 10.60 -9.01
N THR A 162 12.70 10.73 -10.17
CA THR A 162 11.59 11.68 -10.36
C THR A 162 10.43 11.39 -9.40
N VAL A 163 10.07 10.12 -9.23
CA VAL A 163 8.97 9.72 -8.33
C VAL A 163 9.32 10.02 -6.86
N VAL A 164 10.57 9.80 -6.44
CA VAL A 164 10.97 10.11 -5.05
C VAL A 164 10.98 11.62 -4.78
N GLU A 165 11.42 12.43 -5.73
CA GLU A 165 11.35 13.88 -5.61
C GLU A 165 9.89 14.37 -5.44
N SER A 166 8.94 13.75 -6.14
CA SER A 166 7.52 14.07 -6.00
C SER A 166 6.94 13.66 -4.62
N ALA A 167 7.53 12.67 -3.96
CA ALA A 167 7.08 12.26 -2.64
C ALA A 167 7.21 13.38 -1.57
N ALA A 168 8.11 14.34 -1.78
CA ALA A 168 8.22 15.52 -0.92
C ALA A 168 6.91 16.33 -0.91
N GLY A 169 6.26 16.53 -2.06
CA GLY A 169 4.96 17.19 -2.16
C GLY A 169 3.86 16.47 -1.36
N SER A 170 3.92 15.15 -1.30
CA SER A 170 2.97 14.36 -0.50
C SER A 170 3.17 14.54 1.02
N ILE A 171 4.40 14.79 1.46
CA ILE A 171 4.68 15.12 2.87
C ILE A 171 4.11 16.50 3.22
N GLU A 172 4.28 17.49 2.36
CA GLU A 172 3.70 18.83 2.59
C GLU A 172 2.17 18.76 2.65
N ARG A 173 1.52 17.99 1.77
CA ARG A 173 0.07 17.75 1.86
C ARG A 173 -0.33 17.11 3.19
N ALA A 174 0.43 16.11 3.67
CA ALA A 174 0.17 15.50 4.96
C ALA A 174 0.30 16.53 6.12
N ARG A 175 1.25 17.48 6.02
CA ARG A 175 1.38 18.60 6.98
C ARG A 175 0.17 19.53 6.91
N ASP A 176 -0.28 19.89 5.72
CA ASP A 176 -1.45 20.73 5.55
C ASP A 176 -2.71 20.03 6.09
N TRP A 177 -2.88 18.75 5.79
CA TRP A 177 -4.02 17.97 6.31
C TRP A 177 -4.01 17.84 7.83
N SER A 178 -2.82 17.85 8.48
CA SER A 178 -2.72 17.84 9.94
C SER A 178 -3.20 19.14 10.61
N ARG A 179 -3.44 20.19 9.83
CA ARG A 179 -3.97 21.50 10.29
C ARG A 179 -5.45 21.68 9.96
N ILE A 180 -6.05 20.77 9.19
CA ILE A 180 -7.46 20.84 8.76
C ILE A 180 -8.32 20.07 9.76
N GLU A 181 -8.98 20.77 10.66
CA GLU A 181 -9.94 20.17 11.59
C GLU A 181 -11.24 19.76 10.90
N LEU A 182 -11.71 18.54 11.17
CA LEU A 182 -12.94 17.99 10.65
C LEU A 182 -14.03 17.94 11.72
N LYS A 183 -15.21 18.47 11.39
CA LYS A 183 -16.42 18.29 12.18
C LYS A 183 -16.87 16.82 12.16
N ARG A 184 -17.72 16.44 13.09
CA ARG A 184 -18.15 15.04 13.23
C ARG A 184 -18.88 14.51 12.00
N ASP A 185 -19.71 15.29 11.37
CA ASP A 185 -20.42 14.96 10.13
C ASP A 185 -19.46 14.77 8.94
N GLU A 186 -18.44 15.60 8.82
CA GLU A 186 -17.39 15.47 7.80
C GLU A 186 -16.57 14.17 8.00
N GLN A 187 -16.26 13.81 9.25
CA GLN A 187 -15.61 12.54 9.58
C GLN A 187 -16.48 11.33 9.19
N VAL A 188 -17.78 11.40 9.48
CA VAL A 188 -18.75 10.36 9.13
C VAL A 188 -18.85 10.22 7.61
N TYR A 189 -18.93 11.31 6.87
CA TYR A 189 -18.96 11.31 5.41
C TYR A 189 -17.73 10.61 4.81
N LEU A 190 -16.53 10.91 5.33
CA LEU A 190 -15.30 10.22 4.90
C LEU A 190 -15.33 8.73 5.23
N ALA A 191 -15.87 8.36 6.39
CA ALA A 191 -15.97 6.97 6.80
C ALA A 191 -16.94 6.18 5.93
N GLU A 192 -18.07 6.74 5.57
CA GLU A 192 -19.06 6.16 4.64
C GLU A 192 -18.45 5.98 3.24
N SER A 193 -17.76 7.01 2.74
CA SER A 193 -17.05 6.95 1.48
C SER A 193 -15.95 5.87 1.47
N ALA A 194 -15.14 5.80 2.52
CA ALA A 194 -14.10 4.79 2.68
C ALA A 194 -14.68 3.36 2.84
N HIS A 195 -15.83 3.24 3.50
CA HIS A 195 -16.55 1.98 3.64
C HIS A 195 -16.98 1.46 2.27
N ALA A 196 -17.59 2.31 1.44
CA ALA A 196 -18.04 1.95 0.09
C ALA A 196 -16.88 1.50 -0.83
N LEU A 197 -15.66 2.00 -0.63
CA LEU A 197 -14.49 1.53 -1.38
C LEU A 197 -14.11 0.07 -1.10
N ARG A 198 -14.42 -0.40 0.11
CA ARG A 198 -13.93 -1.68 0.64
C ARG A 198 -15.01 -2.74 0.77
N PHE A 199 -16.21 -2.35 1.15
CA PHE A 199 -17.30 -3.23 1.50
C PHE A 199 -18.45 -3.04 0.52
N GLU A 200 -18.79 -4.09 -0.19
CA GLU A 200 -19.85 -4.09 -1.17
C GLU A 200 -21.21 -4.09 -0.47
N GLU A 201 -22.09 -3.18 -0.89
CA GLU A 201 -23.46 -3.10 -0.40
C GLU A 201 -24.23 -4.41 -0.70
N GLY A 202 -25.15 -4.80 0.16
CA GLY A 202 -25.91 -6.05 0.03
C GLY A 202 -25.12 -7.30 0.40
N THR A 203 -23.82 -7.21 0.72
CA THR A 203 -23.06 -8.34 1.23
C THR A 203 -23.15 -8.45 2.76
N ALA A 204 -23.14 -9.66 3.29
CA ALA A 204 -23.24 -9.90 4.73
C ALA A 204 -22.14 -9.17 5.53
N ILE A 205 -20.96 -8.94 4.94
CA ILE A 205 -19.89 -8.21 5.60
C ILE A 205 -20.06 -6.71 5.44
N GLY A 206 -20.55 -6.24 4.28
CA GLY A 206 -20.81 -4.83 4.00
C GLY A 206 -21.88 -4.26 4.93
N GLU A 207 -22.95 -5.02 5.18
CA GLU A 207 -24.02 -4.61 6.10
C GLU A 207 -23.63 -4.73 7.57
N ALA A 208 -22.76 -5.70 7.92
CA ALA A 208 -22.39 -5.96 9.30
C ALA A 208 -21.30 -5.01 9.84
N ILE A 209 -20.43 -4.49 8.98
CA ILE A 209 -19.37 -3.54 9.35
C ILE A 209 -19.90 -2.11 9.22
N SER A 210 -20.14 -1.46 10.35
CA SER A 210 -20.56 -0.06 10.33
C SER A 210 -19.46 0.86 9.79
N PRO A 211 -19.77 1.87 8.94
CA PRO A 211 -18.83 2.92 8.55
C PRO A 211 -18.15 3.59 9.75
N HIS A 212 -18.90 3.82 10.84
CA HIS A 212 -18.36 4.40 12.07
C HIS A 212 -17.23 3.57 12.69
N ALA A 213 -17.21 2.25 12.48
CA ALA A 213 -16.12 1.40 12.97
C ALA A 213 -14.78 1.73 12.31
N LEU A 214 -14.79 2.33 11.11
CA LEU A 214 -13.58 2.80 10.43
C LEU A 214 -12.95 4.02 11.12
N LEU A 215 -13.70 4.78 11.91
CA LEU A 215 -13.21 5.92 12.66
C LEU A 215 -12.59 5.53 14.01
N ALA A 216 -12.71 4.28 14.44
CA ALA A 216 -12.14 3.84 15.69
C ALA A 216 -10.60 3.92 15.65
N PRO A 217 -9.95 4.71 16.52
CA PRO A 217 -8.50 4.78 16.56
C PRO A 217 -7.95 3.47 17.15
N ARG A 218 -6.90 2.95 16.56
CA ARG A 218 -6.17 1.79 17.08
C ARG A 218 -5.03 2.19 18.01
N ARG A 219 -4.71 3.50 18.08
CA ARG A 219 -3.60 4.07 18.85
C ARG A 219 -3.95 5.46 19.36
N MET A 220 -3.29 5.84 20.45
CA MET A 220 -3.40 7.19 20.99
C MET A 220 -2.93 8.27 20.01
N ALA A 221 -1.91 7.99 19.20
CA ALA A 221 -1.40 8.94 18.21
C ALA A 221 -2.40 9.25 17.07
N ASP A 222 -3.48 8.49 16.95
CA ASP A 222 -4.49 8.64 15.90
C ASP A 222 -5.84 9.08 16.45
N THR A 223 -5.90 9.73 17.61
CA THR A 223 -7.15 10.20 18.22
C THR A 223 -7.56 11.61 17.76
N GLY A 224 -6.70 12.33 17.04
CA GLY A 224 -6.96 13.67 16.52
C GLY A 224 -8.19 13.74 15.60
N SER A 225 -8.79 14.91 15.48
CA SER A 225 -9.91 15.22 14.56
C SER A 225 -9.45 15.88 13.26
N ASP A 226 -8.17 16.08 13.09
CA ASP A 226 -7.60 16.61 11.86
C ASP A 226 -7.71 15.60 10.69
N LEU A 227 -7.70 16.11 9.47
CA LEU A 227 -7.86 15.30 8.25
C LEU A 227 -6.77 14.22 8.11
N TRP A 228 -5.52 14.52 8.53
CA TRP A 228 -4.43 13.53 8.46
C TRP A 228 -4.67 12.37 9.41
N SER A 229 -5.05 12.64 10.66
CA SER A 229 -5.37 11.62 11.66
C SER A 229 -6.56 10.75 11.24
N ILE A 230 -7.63 11.38 10.71
CA ILE A 230 -8.79 10.66 10.18
C ILE A 230 -8.38 9.77 9.00
N THR A 231 -7.63 10.30 8.02
CA THR A 231 -7.17 9.53 6.85
C THR A 231 -6.36 8.30 7.27
N ASN A 232 -5.46 8.43 8.25
CA ASN A 232 -4.69 7.30 8.77
C ASN A 232 -5.57 6.25 9.45
N ARG A 233 -6.58 6.65 10.25
CA ARG A 233 -7.55 5.72 10.85
C ARG A 233 -8.32 4.92 9.79
N LEU A 234 -8.85 5.63 8.79
CA LEU A 234 -9.58 5.01 7.69
C LEU A 234 -8.69 4.05 6.92
N GLN A 235 -7.49 4.47 6.56
CA GLN A 235 -6.53 3.64 5.83
C GLN A 235 -6.16 2.38 6.63
N GLU A 236 -5.84 2.51 7.90
CA GLU A 236 -5.48 1.36 8.73
C GLU A 236 -6.65 0.38 8.89
N ASN A 237 -7.86 0.87 9.14
CA ASN A 237 -9.03 0.04 9.34
C ASN A 237 -9.48 -0.65 8.04
N VAL A 238 -9.37 0.04 6.90
CA VAL A 238 -9.67 -0.52 5.58
C VAL A 238 -8.65 -1.59 5.19
N ILE A 239 -7.34 -1.35 5.37
CA ILE A 239 -6.29 -2.24 4.85
C ILE A 239 -6.01 -3.40 5.81
N LYS A 240 -5.81 -3.14 7.10
CA LYS A 240 -5.44 -4.19 8.07
C LYS A 240 -6.59 -5.13 8.42
N GLY A 241 -7.83 -4.74 8.16
CA GLY A 241 -8.97 -5.55 8.55
C GLY A 241 -9.12 -5.69 10.07
N GLY A 242 -9.69 -6.79 10.52
CA GLY A 242 -9.92 -7.05 11.95
C GLY A 242 -11.19 -6.39 12.51
N LEU A 243 -11.88 -5.55 11.72
CA LEU A 243 -13.19 -5.04 12.09
C LEU A 243 -14.19 -6.19 12.14
N THR A 244 -15.05 -6.19 13.13
CA THR A 244 -16.06 -7.23 13.33
C THR A 244 -17.45 -6.63 13.37
N GLY A 245 -18.42 -7.39 12.91
CA GLY A 245 -19.83 -7.05 12.97
C GLY A 245 -20.70 -8.31 13.07
N ILE A 246 -22.00 -8.09 13.15
CA ILE A 246 -23.00 -9.18 13.22
C ILE A 246 -23.80 -9.15 11.91
N ALA A 247 -23.59 -10.15 11.07
CA ALA A 247 -24.40 -10.35 9.87
C ALA A 247 -25.69 -11.10 10.26
N ARG A 248 -26.82 -10.55 9.87
CA ARG A 248 -28.13 -11.20 10.02
C ARG A 248 -28.38 -12.11 8.82
N ASN A 249 -29.09 -13.22 9.05
CA ASN A 249 -29.53 -14.07 7.96
C ASN A 249 -30.73 -13.37 7.27
N PRO A 250 -30.71 -13.14 5.94
CA PRO A 250 -31.83 -12.52 5.24
C PRO A 250 -33.13 -13.32 5.31
N GLU A 251 -33.02 -14.66 5.36
CA GLU A 251 -34.17 -15.59 5.37
C GLU A 251 -34.67 -15.87 6.79
N ASP A 252 -33.83 -15.70 7.81
CA ASP A 252 -34.19 -15.94 9.21
C ASP A 252 -33.50 -14.92 10.12
N HIS A 253 -34.16 -13.80 10.38
CA HIS A 253 -33.65 -12.70 11.22
C HIS A 253 -33.30 -13.11 12.67
N ARG A 254 -33.73 -14.29 13.13
CA ARG A 254 -33.35 -14.85 14.45
C ARG A 254 -31.95 -15.43 14.42
N ARG A 255 -31.42 -15.76 13.23
CA ARG A 255 -30.05 -16.27 13.05
C ARG A 255 -29.11 -15.14 12.70
N SER A 256 -28.08 -15.01 13.50
CA SER A 256 -27.00 -14.06 13.25
C SER A 256 -25.65 -14.77 13.41
N ARG A 257 -24.64 -14.26 12.67
CA ARG A 257 -23.28 -14.75 12.79
C ARG A 257 -22.30 -13.59 12.89
N ARG A 258 -21.26 -13.77 13.68
CA ARG A 258 -20.15 -12.83 13.72
C ARG A 258 -19.35 -12.94 12.41
N VAL A 259 -19.08 -11.81 11.78
CA VAL A 259 -18.21 -11.69 10.61
C VAL A 259 -17.03 -10.78 10.94
N SER A 260 -15.92 -10.98 10.24
CA SER A 260 -14.72 -10.17 10.42
C SER A 260 -14.12 -9.78 9.06
N ALA A 261 -13.77 -8.52 8.92
CA ALA A 261 -13.04 -8.02 7.76
C ALA A 261 -11.63 -8.61 7.75
N ARG A 262 -11.24 -9.26 6.66
CA ARG A 262 -9.88 -9.78 6.48
C ARG A 262 -8.95 -8.65 6.04
N ALA A 263 -7.65 -8.78 6.36
CA ALA A 263 -6.64 -7.87 5.84
C ALA A 263 -6.59 -7.91 4.30
N VAL A 264 -6.30 -6.78 3.70
CA VAL A 264 -5.99 -6.68 2.27
C VAL A 264 -4.58 -7.24 2.05
N THR A 265 -4.46 -8.28 1.22
CA THR A 265 -3.19 -8.95 0.94
C THR A 265 -2.85 -9.00 -0.55
N GLY A 266 -3.78 -8.61 -1.41
CA GLY A 266 -3.57 -8.54 -2.86
C GLY A 266 -2.91 -7.22 -3.24
N VAL A 267 -1.83 -7.27 -4.04
CA VAL A 267 -1.07 -6.09 -4.48
C VAL A 267 -1.97 -5.05 -5.15
N ASP A 268 -2.79 -5.47 -6.12
CA ASP A 268 -3.66 -4.55 -6.86
C ASP A 268 -4.73 -3.90 -5.97
N GLN A 269 -5.31 -4.70 -5.06
CA GLN A 269 -6.33 -4.20 -4.15
C GLN A 269 -5.75 -3.21 -3.14
N ASP A 270 -4.56 -3.50 -2.61
CA ASP A 270 -3.85 -2.61 -1.68
C ASP A 270 -3.57 -1.26 -2.33
N VAL A 271 -2.96 -1.27 -3.53
CA VAL A 271 -2.66 -0.05 -4.28
C VAL A 271 -3.93 0.73 -4.64
N ARG A 272 -4.96 0.06 -5.14
CA ARG A 272 -6.22 0.70 -5.51
C ARG A 272 -6.87 1.40 -4.32
N LEU A 273 -7.00 0.71 -3.20
CA LEU A 273 -7.64 1.26 -1.99
C LEU A 273 -6.84 2.44 -1.42
N ASN A 274 -5.51 2.33 -1.35
CA ASN A 274 -4.68 3.43 -0.88
C ASN A 274 -4.83 4.68 -1.75
N LYS A 275 -4.80 4.53 -3.09
CA LYS A 275 -5.01 5.64 -4.02
C LYS A 275 -6.39 6.29 -3.85
N GLN A 276 -7.43 5.49 -3.72
CA GLN A 276 -8.80 5.98 -3.54
C GLN A 276 -8.97 6.70 -2.19
N LEU A 277 -8.37 6.19 -1.11
CA LEU A 277 -8.40 6.84 0.20
C LEU A 277 -7.62 8.16 0.19
N TRP A 278 -6.50 8.24 -0.52
CA TRP A 278 -5.75 9.47 -0.71
C TRP A 278 -6.60 10.52 -1.46
N ALA A 279 -7.21 10.13 -2.57
CA ALA A 279 -8.08 11.01 -3.35
C ALA A 279 -9.31 11.51 -2.56
N LEU A 280 -9.87 10.68 -1.66
CA LEU A 280 -10.94 11.12 -0.75
C LEU A 280 -10.46 12.22 0.21
N ALA A 281 -9.24 12.07 0.74
CA ALA A 281 -8.66 13.08 1.63
C ALA A 281 -8.34 14.38 0.88
N GLU A 282 -7.80 14.30 -0.34
CA GLU A 282 -7.59 15.47 -1.20
C GLU A 282 -8.90 16.20 -1.47
N LYS A 283 -9.95 15.48 -1.82
CA LYS A 283 -11.26 16.08 -2.07
C LYS A 283 -11.86 16.76 -0.84
N MET A 284 -11.67 16.15 0.34
CA MET A 284 -12.10 16.79 1.61
C MET A 284 -11.29 18.07 1.88
N ALA A 285 -9.98 18.07 1.65
CA ALA A 285 -9.14 19.26 1.81
C ALA A 285 -9.59 20.39 0.87
N GLU A 286 -9.89 20.09 -0.39
CA GLU A 286 -10.46 21.06 -1.34
C GLU A 286 -11.79 21.67 -0.87
N LEU A 287 -12.70 20.81 -0.39
CA LEU A 287 -14.00 21.28 0.15
C LEU A 287 -13.82 22.19 1.36
N LYS A 288 -12.86 21.88 2.23
CA LYS A 288 -12.56 22.73 3.41
C LYS A 288 -11.90 24.05 3.02
N ALA A 289 -11.12 24.09 1.94
CA ALA A 289 -10.53 25.33 1.45
C ALA A 289 -11.55 26.24 0.73
N ALA A 290 -12.66 25.67 0.23
CA ALA A 290 -13.72 26.39 -0.45
C ALA A 290 -14.85 26.87 0.49
N ALA A 291 -14.87 26.44 1.76
CA ALA A 291 -15.88 26.77 2.77
C ALA A 291 -15.47 27.93 3.67
#